data_a75fc1dade1c3fe2f6e35451adf64987
#
_entry.id   a75fc1dade1c3fe2f6e35451adf64987
#
_cell.length_a   1.000
_cell.length_b   1.000
_cell.length_c   1.000
_cell.angle_alpha   90.00
_cell.angle_beta   90.00
_cell.angle_gamma   90.00
#
_symmetry.space_group_name_H-M   'P 1'
#
loop_
_entity.id
_entity.type
_entity.pdbx_description
1 polymer ?
#
loop_
_entity_poly.entity_id
_entity_poly.type
_entity_poly.pdbx_seq_one_letter_code
_entity_poly.pdbx_strand_id
1 'polypeptide(L)'
;MRKRILILLFTGAGFISASAQDYLYEGGFGAGISSAYGDLNQSGFFYNPRVAVDMHFRYKYNLRWAFTGEFLSAGLAGKSKDFSNQFPNGAVYAFNNRLWQLSGNAEFHFFNYGIGAEYRNMSAVSPFLSVGMGLGMVTGGAKNEFSFSLPLGIGVKYKFAPRWNLMAKMVFAKSFTDKADGIEDPYAIESSGAKNTDWYSTLQVGVSYEFGLRKRKCNNLD
;
A
#
# COMPACT_ATOMS: atom_id res chain seq x y z
N MET A 1 -35.87 16.14 -6.96
CA MET A 1 -34.93 16.02 -8.06
C MET A 1 -33.66 15.20 -7.69
N ARG A 2 -33.14 15.22 -6.45
CA ARG A 2 -31.91 14.47 -6.02
C ARG A 2 -32.01 12.92 -6.09
N LYS A 3 -33.20 12.34 -5.87
CA LYS A 3 -33.40 10.88 -5.90
C LYS A 3 -33.37 10.25 -7.32
N ARG A 4 -33.65 11.02 -8.35
CA ARG A 4 -33.65 10.53 -9.74
C ARG A 4 -32.26 10.47 -10.37
N ILE A 5 -31.31 11.27 -9.87
CA ILE A 5 -29.92 11.28 -10.32
C ILE A 5 -29.17 10.05 -9.82
N LEU A 6 -29.49 9.57 -8.61
CA LEU A 6 -28.86 8.37 -8.04
C LEU A 6 -29.25 7.08 -8.78
N ILE A 7 -30.48 7.01 -9.31
CA ILE A 7 -30.96 5.85 -10.08
C ILE A 7 -30.35 5.82 -11.48
N LEU A 8 -30.08 6.97 -12.09
CA LEU A 8 -29.43 7.05 -13.41
C LEU A 8 -27.95 6.64 -13.40
N LEU A 9 -27.26 6.79 -12.26
CA LEU A 9 -25.89 6.33 -12.08
C LEU A 9 -25.81 4.80 -11.91
N PHE A 10 -26.87 4.15 -11.45
CA PHE A 10 -26.89 2.70 -11.23
C PHE A 10 -27.35 1.90 -12.47
N THR A 11 -28.10 2.50 -13.37
CA THR A 11 -28.58 1.85 -14.61
C THR A 11 -27.57 1.85 -15.76
N GLY A 12 -26.48 2.62 -15.65
CA GLY A 12 -25.37 2.65 -16.62
C GLY A 12 -24.40 1.44 -16.50
N ALA A 13 -24.55 0.56 -15.50
CA ALA A 13 -23.80 -0.69 -15.38
C ALA A 13 -24.39 -1.78 -16.30
N GLY A 14 -24.65 -1.44 -17.56
CA GLY A 14 -25.16 -2.36 -18.58
C GLY A 14 -24.18 -3.48 -18.88
N PHE A 15 -24.66 -4.69 -18.79
CA PHE A 15 -24.22 -6.00 -19.31
C PHE A 15 -22.97 -5.94 -20.21
N ILE A 16 -21.79 -5.93 -19.58
CA ILE A 16 -20.56 -6.20 -20.28
C ILE A 16 -20.43 -7.71 -20.29
N SER A 17 -20.64 -8.31 -21.46
CA SER A 17 -20.41 -9.73 -21.72
C SER A 17 -19.06 -10.14 -21.11
N ALA A 18 -19.08 -11.06 -20.15
CA ALA A 18 -17.89 -11.56 -19.49
C ALA A 18 -17.10 -12.46 -20.47
N SER A 19 -16.38 -11.82 -21.39
CA SER A 19 -15.34 -12.52 -22.12
C SER A 19 -14.22 -12.86 -21.14
N ALA A 20 -13.85 -14.11 -21.04
CA ALA A 20 -12.71 -14.60 -20.25
C ALA A 20 -11.39 -14.09 -20.85
N GLN A 21 -11.12 -12.80 -20.74
CA GLN A 21 -9.94 -12.15 -21.28
C GLN A 21 -8.95 -11.91 -20.15
N ASP A 22 -7.71 -12.39 -20.32
CA ASP A 22 -6.63 -12.12 -19.38
C ASP A 22 -6.00 -10.76 -19.74
N TYR A 23 -5.98 -9.85 -18.80
CA TYR A 23 -5.32 -8.56 -18.94
C TYR A 23 -3.94 -8.61 -18.28
N LEU A 24 -2.94 -7.94 -18.90
CA LEU A 24 -1.56 -7.92 -18.43
C LEU A 24 -1.31 -6.84 -17.38
N TYR A 25 -1.96 -5.72 -17.55
CA TYR A 25 -1.70 -4.51 -16.78
C TYR A 25 -2.91 -4.12 -15.95
N GLU A 26 -2.63 -3.47 -14.84
CA GLU A 26 -3.65 -2.93 -13.96
C GLU A 26 -3.14 -1.62 -13.37
N GLY A 27 -3.94 -0.58 -13.41
CA GLY A 27 -3.67 0.72 -12.80
C GLY A 27 -4.76 1.07 -11.80
N GLY A 28 -4.39 1.67 -10.67
CA GLY A 28 -5.36 1.99 -9.64
C GLY A 28 -4.89 3.02 -8.65
N PHE A 29 -5.82 3.37 -7.77
CA PHE A 29 -5.63 4.31 -6.66
C PHE A 29 -6.15 3.68 -5.39
N GLY A 30 -5.51 4.05 -4.28
CA GLY A 30 -5.93 3.65 -2.95
C GLY A 30 -5.93 4.84 -2.00
N ALA A 31 -6.74 4.73 -0.96
CA ALA A 31 -6.79 5.66 0.14
C ALA A 31 -6.95 4.89 1.45
N GLY A 32 -6.46 5.47 2.53
CA GLY A 32 -6.51 4.82 3.83
C GLY A 32 -5.83 5.63 4.90
N ILE A 33 -5.28 4.92 5.86
CA ILE A 33 -4.61 5.50 7.02
C ILE A 33 -3.19 4.96 7.13
N SER A 34 -2.31 5.76 7.71
CA SER A 34 -0.92 5.43 8.04
C SER A 34 -0.63 5.76 9.50
N SER A 35 0.32 5.04 10.06
CA SER A 35 0.84 5.29 11.40
C SER A 35 2.34 5.03 11.43
N ALA A 36 3.07 5.86 12.16
CA ALA A 36 4.49 5.67 12.43
C ALA A 36 4.70 4.87 13.72
N TYR A 37 5.75 4.08 13.75
CA TYR A 37 6.26 3.38 14.94
C TYR A 37 7.72 3.73 15.10
N GLY A 38 8.09 4.22 16.24
CA GLY A 38 9.43 4.64 16.60
C GLY A 38 9.46 5.02 18.08
N ASP A 39 10.48 5.74 18.49
CA ASP A 39 10.68 6.14 19.89
C ASP A 39 9.52 6.98 20.46
N LEU A 40 8.78 7.67 19.60
CA LEU A 40 7.62 8.50 19.96
C LEU A 40 6.27 7.79 19.81
N ASN A 41 6.24 6.51 19.42
CA ASN A 41 5.01 5.73 19.32
C ASN A 41 5.29 4.24 19.58
N GLN A 42 5.40 3.85 20.85
CA GLN A 42 5.75 2.48 21.26
C GLN A 42 4.53 1.58 21.55
N SER A 43 3.30 2.10 21.64
CA SER A 43 2.24 1.36 22.34
C SER A 43 1.06 0.90 21.48
N GLY A 44 1.02 1.04 20.19
CA GLY A 44 -0.15 0.53 19.49
C GLY A 44 -0.18 0.63 17.98
N PHE A 45 -0.80 -0.38 17.40
CA PHE A 45 -1.13 -0.36 15.96
C PHE A 45 -2.11 0.78 15.68
N PHE A 46 -1.76 1.64 14.70
CA PHE A 46 -2.60 2.76 14.24
C PHE A 46 -2.90 3.82 15.30
N TYR A 47 -1.94 4.12 16.16
CA TYR A 47 -2.02 5.28 17.05
C TYR A 47 -1.75 6.57 16.26
N ASN A 48 -2.53 7.64 16.50
CA ASN A 48 -2.50 8.89 15.73
C ASN A 48 -2.56 8.69 14.19
N PRO A 49 -3.57 7.98 13.65
CA PRO A 49 -3.63 7.67 12.23
C PRO A 49 -3.71 8.95 11.39
N ARG A 50 -2.97 8.97 10.29
CA ARG A 50 -2.97 10.03 9.29
C ARG A 50 -3.44 9.48 7.96
N VAL A 51 -3.88 10.37 7.08
CA VAL A 51 -4.33 10.00 5.74
C VAL A 51 -3.15 9.50 4.91
N ALA A 52 -3.35 8.38 4.25
CA ALA A 52 -2.47 7.82 3.23
C ALA A 52 -3.24 7.68 1.92
N VAL A 53 -2.56 7.98 0.81
CA VAL A 53 -3.08 7.77 -0.54
C VAL A 53 -1.99 7.14 -1.39
N ASP A 54 -2.37 6.22 -2.26
CA ASP A 54 -1.46 5.59 -3.20
C ASP A 54 -1.99 5.60 -4.63
N MET A 55 -1.07 5.57 -5.54
CA MET A 55 -1.30 5.25 -6.95
C MET A 55 -0.40 4.07 -7.29
N HIS A 56 -0.95 3.05 -7.94
CA HIS A 56 -0.19 1.86 -8.27
C HIS A 56 -0.42 1.42 -9.72
N PHE A 57 0.65 0.85 -10.27
CA PHE A 57 0.65 0.19 -11.57
C PHE A 57 1.16 -1.22 -11.39
N ARG A 58 0.38 -2.21 -11.83
CA ARG A 58 0.66 -3.64 -11.66
C ARG A 58 0.82 -4.33 -12.99
N TYR A 59 1.87 -5.11 -13.12
CA TYR A 59 2.11 -6.04 -14.20
C TYR A 59 1.84 -7.47 -13.73
N LYS A 60 0.88 -8.15 -14.33
CA LYS A 60 0.52 -9.53 -14.00
C LYS A 60 1.38 -10.50 -14.82
N TYR A 61 2.43 -11.04 -14.19
CA TYR A 61 3.31 -12.02 -14.83
C TYR A 61 2.57 -13.32 -15.13
N ASN A 62 1.82 -13.84 -14.14
CA ASN A 62 0.94 -14.99 -14.28
C ASN A 62 -0.29 -14.85 -13.37
N LEU A 63 -1.05 -15.96 -13.16
CA LEU A 63 -2.26 -15.94 -12.32
C LEU A 63 -1.98 -15.75 -10.81
N ARG A 64 -0.73 -15.98 -10.38
CA ARG A 64 -0.33 -15.89 -8.96
C ARG A 64 0.70 -14.83 -8.69
N TRP A 65 1.55 -14.47 -9.66
CA TRP A 65 2.61 -13.50 -9.49
C TRP A 65 2.31 -12.22 -10.23
N ALA A 66 2.49 -11.12 -9.55
CA ALA A 66 2.42 -9.78 -10.13
C ALA A 66 3.55 -8.90 -9.58
N PHE A 67 3.96 -7.92 -10.37
CA PHE A 67 4.92 -6.89 -9.98
C PHE A 67 4.22 -5.54 -9.98
N THR A 68 4.35 -4.81 -8.89
CA THR A 68 3.62 -3.56 -8.68
C THR A 68 4.60 -2.43 -8.41
N GLY A 69 4.53 -1.38 -9.22
CA GLY A 69 5.11 -0.07 -8.90
C GLY A 69 4.06 0.76 -8.15
N GLU A 70 4.43 1.35 -7.03
CA GLU A 70 3.52 2.11 -6.18
C GLU A 70 4.14 3.43 -5.78
N PHE A 71 3.37 4.50 -5.92
CA PHE A 71 3.67 5.82 -5.36
C PHE A 71 2.74 6.09 -4.20
N LEU A 72 3.30 6.23 -3.01
CA LEU A 72 2.59 6.42 -1.74
C LEU A 72 2.85 7.82 -1.21
N SER A 73 1.79 8.49 -0.74
CA SER A 73 1.86 9.68 0.10
C SER A 73 1.18 9.36 1.43
N ALA A 74 1.96 9.31 2.51
CA ALA A 74 1.49 8.93 3.83
C ALA A 74 1.83 9.99 4.87
N GLY A 75 0.86 10.40 5.67
CA GLY A 75 1.10 11.24 6.84
C GLY A 75 1.69 10.41 7.98
N LEU A 76 2.69 10.92 8.67
CA LEU A 76 3.30 10.31 9.84
C LEU A 76 3.23 11.30 11.00
N ALA A 77 2.69 10.88 12.15
CA ALA A 77 2.61 11.73 13.33
C ALA A 77 2.84 10.94 14.61
N GLY A 78 3.46 11.58 15.58
CA GLY A 78 3.67 11.04 16.91
C GLY A 78 3.69 12.17 17.96
N LYS A 79 3.32 11.84 19.19
CA LYS A 79 3.37 12.76 20.34
C LYS A 79 3.87 12.00 21.56
N SER A 80 4.97 12.46 22.16
CA SER A 80 5.53 11.84 23.38
C SER A 80 4.63 11.97 24.62
N LYS A 81 3.74 12.97 24.64
CA LYS A 81 2.81 13.21 25.76
C LYS A 81 1.78 12.08 25.95
N ASP A 82 1.49 11.34 24.90
CA ASP A 82 0.46 10.28 24.92
C ASP A 82 1.00 8.97 25.52
N PHE A 83 2.29 8.93 25.84
CA PHE A 83 2.98 7.80 26.50
C PHE A 83 3.62 8.26 27.81
N SER A 84 3.98 7.31 28.66
CA SER A 84 4.76 7.60 29.88
C SER A 84 6.06 8.28 29.48
N ASN A 85 6.10 9.61 29.59
CA ASN A 85 7.18 10.43 29.10
C ASN A 85 8.49 10.06 29.80
N GLN A 86 9.35 9.33 29.11
CA GLN A 86 10.64 8.87 29.62
C GLN A 86 11.82 9.73 29.12
N PHE A 87 11.54 10.80 28.40
CA PHE A 87 12.60 11.67 27.93
C PHE A 87 13.24 12.47 29.09
N PRO A 88 14.56 12.68 29.06
CA PRO A 88 15.25 13.51 30.04
C PRO A 88 14.58 14.90 30.16
N ASN A 89 14.39 15.38 31.39
CA ASN A 89 13.77 16.67 31.69
C ASN A 89 12.30 16.83 31.36
N GLY A 90 11.55 15.75 31.07
CA GLY A 90 10.12 15.85 30.78
C GLY A 90 9.80 16.58 29.46
N ALA A 91 10.72 16.59 28.51
CA ALA A 91 10.54 17.25 27.23
C ALA A 91 9.40 16.60 26.43
N VAL A 92 8.50 17.42 25.88
CA VAL A 92 7.38 16.96 25.04
C VAL A 92 7.74 17.18 23.58
N TYR A 93 7.87 16.09 22.85
CA TYR A 93 8.11 16.12 21.41
C TYR A 93 6.83 15.74 20.66
N ALA A 94 6.57 16.43 19.55
CA ALA A 94 5.50 16.11 18.62
C ALA A 94 6.00 16.35 17.20
N PHE A 95 5.75 15.39 16.32
CA PHE A 95 6.04 15.55 14.90
C PHE A 95 4.80 15.30 14.04
N ASN A 96 4.79 15.94 12.88
CA ASN A 96 3.77 15.76 11.86
C ASN A 96 4.45 15.89 10.48
N ASN A 97 4.92 14.76 10.00
CA ASN A 97 5.69 14.65 8.78
C ASN A 97 4.87 13.99 7.68
N ARG A 98 5.32 14.14 6.44
CA ARG A 98 4.74 13.47 5.29
C ARG A 98 5.79 12.66 4.56
N LEU A 99 5.52 11.38 4.39
CA LEU A 99 6.32 10.46 3.60
C LEU A 99 5.81 10.45 2.16
N TRP A 100 6.72 10.64 1.22
CA TRP A 100 6.53 10.39 -0.20
C TRP A 100 7.41 9.22 -0.59
N GLN A 101 6.85 8.17 -1.14
CA GLN A 101 7.61 6.96 -1.41
C GLN A 101 7.25 6.40 -2.78
N LEU A 102 8.28 5.98 -3.52
CA LEU A 102 8.18 5.15 -4.70
C LEU A 102 8.69 3.76 -4.35
N SER A 103 7.89 2.73 -4.56
CA SER A 103 8.26 1.34 -4.27
C SER A 103 7.98 0.40 -5.43
N GLY A 104 8.80 -0.64 -5.52
CA GLY A 104 8.61 -1.80 -6.39
C GLY A 104 8.34 -3.03 -5.54
N ASN A 105 7.21 -3.71 -5.78
CA ASN A 105 6.75 -4.82 -4.96
C ASN A 105 6.49 -6.05 -5.84
N ALA A 106 6.89 -7.23 -5.36
CA ALA A 106 6.45 -8.52 -5.87
C ALA A 106 5.24 -8.99 -5.05
N GLU A 107 4.16 -9.37 -5.73
CA GLU A 107 2.93 -9.84 -5.11
C GLU A 107 2.68 -11.31 -5.45
N PHE A 108 2.34 -12.10 -4.44
CA PHE A 108 1.95 -13.50 -4.59
C PHE A 108 0.49 -13.68 -4.19
N HIS A 109 -0.35 -14.10 -5.14
CA HIS A 109 -1.76 -14.40 -4.96
C HIS A 109 -1.94 -15.88 -4.62
N PHE A 110 -2.64 -16.18 -3.52
CA PHE A 110 -2.85 -17.57 -3.08
C PHE A 110 -3.79 -18.34 -3.99
N PHE A 111 -4.74 -17.65 -4.61
CA PHE A 111 -5.67 -18.26 -5.56
C PHE A 111 -5.43 -17.75 -6.98
N ASN A 112 -5.82 -18.54 -7.99
CA ASN A 112 -5.80 -18.11 -9.37
C ASN A 112 -6.81 -16.97 -9.56
N TYR A 113 -6.30 -15.76 -9.57
CA TYR A 113 -7.14 -14.57 -9.52
C TYR A 113 -7.73 -14.22 -10.88
N GLY A 114 -9.06 -14.09 -10.95
CA GLY A 114 -9.76 -13.65 -12.13
C GLY A 114 -11.22 -14.12 -12.21
N ILE A 115 -11.94 -13.63 -13.21
CA ILE A 115 -13.23 -14.14 -13.64
C ILE A 115 -12.98 -14.81 -15.00
N GLY A 116 -13.26 -16.10 -15.13
CA GLY A 116 -12.95 -16.82 -16.35
C GLY A 116 -13.66 -18.17 -16.44
N ALA A 117 -13.28 -18.96 -17.44
CA ALA A 117 -13.83 -20.28 -17.65
C ALA A 117 -13.59 -21.20 -16.46
N GLU A 118 -14.60 -22.00 -16.09
CA GLU A 118 -14.58 -22.91 -14.93
C GLU A 118 -13.38 -23.86 -14.91
N TYR A 119 -12.92 -24.30 -16.08
CA TYR A 119 -11.78 -25.22 -16.20
C TYR A 119 -10.45 -24.64 -15.69
N ARG A 120 -10.36 -23.31 -15.46
CA ARG A 120 -9.15 -22.65 -14.92
C ARG A 120 -9.14 -22.51 -13.40
N ASN A 121 -10.21 -22.90 -12.74
CA ASN A 121 -10.38 -22.77 -11.30
C ASN A 121 -10.01 -21.36 -10.80
N MET A 122 -10.59 -20.34 -11.44
CA MET A 122 -10.33 -18.95 -11.13
C MET A 122 -11.21 -18.48 -9.98
N SER A 123 -10.66 -17.66 -9.10
CA SER A 123 -11.37 -17.07 -7.97
C SER A 123 -11.51 -15.56 -8.15
N ALA A 124 -12.71 -15.04 -7.91
CA ALA A 124 -12.97 -13.61 -7.87
C ALA A 124 -12.33 -12.92 -6.65
N VAL A 125 -12.02 -13.69 -5.60
CA VAL A 125 -11.35 -13.21 -4.39
C VAL A 125 -10.00 -13.90 -4.28
N SER A 126 -8.94 -13.15 -4.03
CA SER A 126 -7.63 -13.72 -3.73
C SER A 126 -6.92 -12.94 -2.65
N PRO A 127 -6.60 -13.56 -1.51
CA PRO A 127 -5.59 -13.05 -0.61
C PRO A 127 -4.24 -13.00 -1.31
N PHE A 128 -3.40 -12.02 -0.94
CA PHE A 128 -2.05 -11.91 -1.48
C PHE A 128 -1.07 -11.45 -0.41
N LEU A 129 0.19 -11.80 -0.61
CA LEU A 129 1.35 -11.26 0.09
C LEU A 129 2.15 -10.40 -0.85
N SER A 130 2.75 -9.35 -0.34
CA SER A 130 3.67 -8.50 -1.09
C SER A 130 4.97 -8.26 -0.32
N VAL A 131 6.05 -8.20 -1.05
CA VAL A 131 7.38 -7.84 -0.54
C VAL A 131 8.04 -6.93 -1.56
N GLY A 132 8.72 -5.90 -1.09
CA GLY A 132 9.32 -4.94 -2.00
C GLY A 132 10.43 -4.11 -1.42
N MET A 133 10.84 -3.13 -2.20
CA MET A 133 11.81 -2.09 -1.84
C MET A 133 11.22 -0.74 -2.20
N GLY A 134 11.48 0.27 -1.36
CA GLY A 134 11.00 1.62 -1.57
C GLY A 134 12.09 2.65 -1.32
N LEU A 135 12.04 3.71 -2.11
CA LEU A 135 12.80 4.93 -1.91
C LEU A 135 11.80 6.03 -1.57
N GLY A 136 12.05 6.74 -0.50
CA GLY A 136 11.14 7.77 -0.03
C GLY A 136 11.86 9.04 0.40
N MET A 137 11.06 10.06 0.61
CA MET A 137 11.47 11.32 1.18
C MET A 137 10.46 11.72 2.25
N VAL A 138 10.95 11.99 3.44
CA VAL A 138 10.15 12.53 4.54
C VAL A 138 10.26 14.04 4.52
N THR A 139 9.12 14.72 4.52
CA THR A 139 9.00 16.18 4.52
C THR A 139 8.16 16.64 5.72
N GLY A 140 8.41 17.86 6.20
CA GLY A 140 7.67 18.45 7.35
C GLY A 140 8.51 18.68 8.58
N GLY A 141 9.71 18.11 8.67
CA GLY A 141 10.73 18.43 9.68
C GLY A 141 11.61 19.60 9.27
N ALA A 142 12.66 19.87 10.04
CA ALA A 142 13.63 20.93 9.77
C ALA A 142 14.40 20.72 8.45
N LYS A 143 14.55 19.48 8.01
CA LYS A 143 15.19 19.06 6.76
C LYS A 143 14.40 17.95 6.09
N ASN A 144 14.48 17.89 4.76
CA ASN A 144 13.95 16.75 4.01
C ASN A 144 14.96 15.60 4.10
N GLU A 145 14.48 14.42 4.51
CA GLU A 145 15.33 13.25 4.69
C GLU A 145 14.96 12.16 3.68
N PHE A 146 15.98 11.58 3.04
CA PHE A 146 15.79 10.42 2.17
C PHE A 146 15.73 9.15 3.00
N SER A 147 14.82 8.25 2.62
CA SER A 147 14.57 6.99 3.30
C SER A 147 14.56 5.84 2.30
N PHE A 148 15.33 4.80 2.60
CA PHE A 148 15.15 3.49 1.99
C PHE A 148 14.24 2.64 2.87
N SER A 149 13.33 1.87 2.29
CA SER A 149 12.38 1.05 3.05
C SER A 149 12.19 -0.32 2.44
N LEU A 150 11.82 -1.27 3.30
CA LEU A 150 11.40 -2.62 2.91
C LEU A 150 9.93 -2.82 3.29
N PRO A 151 8.99 -2.58 2.37
CA PRO A 151 7.58 -2.83 2.60
C PRO A 151 7.26 -4.34 2.53
N LEU A 152 6.54 -4.82 3.55
CA LEU A 152 5.92 -6.14 3.61
C LEU A 152 4.42 -5.95 3.74
N GLY A 153 3.64 -6.54 2.86
CA GLY A 153 2.20 -6.34 2.83
C GLY A 153 1.41 -7.63 2.77
N ILE A 154 0.23 -7.56 3.33
CA ILE A 154 -0.82 -8.56 3.17
C ILE A 154 -2.08 -7.86 2.66
N GLY A 155 -2.86 -8.53 1.85
CA GLY A 155 -4.09 -7.95 1.37
C GLY A 155 -5.05 -8.96 0.76
N VAL A 156 -6.21 -8.45 0.41
CA VAL A 156 -7.24 -9.20 -0.30
C VAL A 156 -7.67 -8.38 -1.50
N LYS A 157 -7.81 -9.04 -2.61
CA LYS A 157 -8.26 -8.47 -3.87
C LYS A 157 -9.56 -9.13 -4.28
N TYR A 158 -10.54 -8.33 -4.68
CA TYR A 158 -11.86 -8.77 -5.12
C TYR A 158 -12.19 -8.20 -6.49
N LYS A 159 -12.49 -9.07 -7.44
CA LYS A 159 -12.91 -8.71 -8.79
C LYS A 159 -14.43 -8.61 -8.85
N PHE A 160 -14.95 -7.40 -8.80
CA PHE A 160 -16.40 -7.18 -8.84
C PHE A 160 -16.95 -6.96 -10.25
N ALA A 161 -16.09 -6.70 -11.23
CA ALA A 161 -16.47 -6.61 -12.64
C ALA A 161 -15.31 -7.10 -13.53
N PRO A 162 -15.54 -7.39 -14.82
CA PRO A 162 -14.53 -7.99 -15.71
C PRO A 162 -13.17 -7.28 -15.77
N ARG A 163 -13.15 -5.97 -15.52
CA ARG A 163 -11.93 -5.14 -15.54
C ARG A 163 -11.68 -4.38 -14.25
N TRP A 164 -12.62 -4.45 -13.29
CA TRP A 164 -12.55 -3.66 -12.08
C TRP A 164 -12.28 -4.54 -10.88
N ASN A 165 -11.34 -4.09 -10.07
CA ASN A 165 -10.96 -4.76 -8.84
C ASN A 165 -11.07 -3.81 -7.67
N LEU A 166 -11.51 -4.32 -6.55
CA LEU A 166 -11.41 -3.72 -5.23
C LEU A 166 -10.24 -4.40 -4.51
N MET A 167 -9.47 -3.65 -3.76
CA MET A 167 -8.33 -4.14 -3.00
C MET A 167 -8.35 -3.54 -1.60
N ALA A 168 -8.09 -4.37 -0.60
CA ALA A 168 -7.74 -3.94 0.75
C ALA A 168 -6.36 -4.49 1.08
N LYS A 169 -5.43 -3.64 1.51
CA LYS A 169 -4.06 -4.03 1.85
C LYS A 169 -3.60 -3.37 3.14
N MET A 170 -2.80 -4.09 3.89
CA MET A 170 -2.08 -3.62 5.06
C MET A 170 -0.59 -3.82 4.79
N VAL A 171 0.19 -2.78 4.94
CA VAL A 171 1.63 -2.80 4.68
C VAL A 171 2.36 -2.37 5.94
N PHE A 172 3.36 -3.12 6.31
CA PHE A 172 4.37 -2.78 7.31
C PHE A 172 5.68 -2.53 6.59
N ALA A 173 6.29 -1.41 6.83
CA ALA A 173 7.54 -1.07 6.20
C ALA A 173 8.58 -0.66 7.23
N LYS A 174 9.74 -1.27 7.12
CA LYS A 174 10.92 -0.87 7.85
C LYS A 174 11.64 0.22 7.07
N SER A 175 11.80 1.39 7.69
CA SER A 175 12.58 2.50 7.15
C SER A 175 14.01 2.42 7.69
N PHE A 176 14.99 2.53 6.81
CA PHE A 176 16.40 2.56 7.20
C PHE A 176 16.92 3.97 7.41
N THR A 177 16.05 4.88 7.81
CA THR A 177 16.38 6.25 8.19
C THR A 177 16.02 6.44 9.64
N ASP A 178 16.97 6.93 10.41
CA ASP A 178 16.89 7.22 11.85
C ASP A 178 16.27 8.60 12.15
N LYS A 179 15.75 9.27 11.13
CA LYS A 179 15.31 10.67 11.19
C LYS A 179 13.89 10.86 10.68
N ALA A 180 13.11 9.78 10.54
CA ALA A 180 11.75 9.89 10.07
C ALA A 180 10.83 10.59 11.07
N ASP A 181 11.17 10.56 12.35
CA ASP A 181 10.52 11.27 13.45
C ASP A 181 11.09 12.69 13.68
N GLY A 182 12.17 13.06 12.99
CA GLY A 182 12.79 14.40 13.09
C GLY A 182 13.61 14.63 14.35
N ILE A 183 13.92 13.60 15.13
CA ILE A 183 14.73 13.67 16.35
C ILE A 183 16.05 12.94 16.10
N GLU A 184 17.16 13.69 16.13
CA GLU A 184 18.49 13.11 16.10
C GLU A 184 18.84 12.66 17.51
N ASP A 185 18.95 11.33 17.70
CA ASP A 185 19.53 10.66 18.88
C ASP A 185 19.19 11.29 20.26
N PRO A 186 17.94 11.11 20.78
CA PRO A 186 17.51 11.74 22.03
C PRO A 186 18.29 11.26 23.26
N TYR A 187 19.04 10.17 23.12
CA TYR A 187 19.80 9.55 24.22
C TYR A 187 21.33 9.66 24.05
N ALA A 188 21.82 10.31 22.97
CA ALA A 188 23.24 10.42 22.63
C ALA A 188 23.99 9.06 22.67
N ILE A 189 23.33 7.99 22.26
CA ILE A 189 23.91 6.66 22.18
C ILE A 189 24.29 6.40 20.72
N GLU A 190 25.59 6.37 20.43
CA GLU A 190 26.08 5.95 19.12
C GLU A 190 25.63 4.49 18.85
N SER A 191 24.47 4.33 18.23
CA SER A 191 23.98 3.01 17.84
C SER A 191 24.31 2.73 16.40
N SER A 192 24.81 1.53 16.16
CA SER A 192 25.01 0.98 14.82
C SER A 192 23.75 1.11 13.99
N GLY A 193 23.83 1.73 12.79
CA GLY A 193 22.74 2.12 11.89
C GLY A 193 21.72 1.06 11.45
N ALA A 194 21.69 -0.10 12.12
CA ALA A 194 20.68 -1.14 11.94
C ALA A 194 19.72 -1.29 13.14
N LYS A 195 20.01 -0.67 14.29
CA LYS A 195 19.22 -0.83 15.53
C LYS A 195 18.16 0.25 15.73
N ASN A 196 18.39 1.45 15.21
CA ASN A 196 17.53 2.61 15.40
C ASN A 196 16.81 2.92 14.08
N THR A 197 15.86 2.08 13.69
CA THR A 197 15.16 2.20 12.42
C THR A 197 13.67 2.33 12.68
N ASP A 198 13.08 3.37 12.08
CA ASP A 198 11.66 3.63 12.20
C ASP A 198 10.83 2.64 11.37
N TRP A 199 9.67 2.29 11.88
CA TRP A 199 8.68 1.52 11.15
C TRP A 199 7.47 2.39 10.85
N TYR A 200 6.80 2.10 9.77
CA TYR A 200 5.47 2.64 9.53
C TYR A 200 4.53 1.55 9.03
N SER A 201 3.26 1.76 9.25
CA SER A 201 2.22 0.90 8.71
C SER A 201 1.20 1.70 7.94
N THR A 202 0.59 1.08 6.94
CA THR A 202 -0.55 1.64 6.20
C THR A 202 -1.65 0.62 6.09
N LEU A 203 -2.90 1.07 6.21
CA LEU A 203 -4.09 0.28 5.90
C LEU A 203 -4.86 1.04 4.83
N GLN A 204 -5.04 0.42 3.68
CA GLN A 204 -5.57 1.08 2.48
C GLN A 204 -6.65 0.24 1.82
N VAL A 205 -7.62 0.93 1.23
CA VAL A 205 -8.61 0.36 0.32
C VAL A 205 -8.49 1.07 -1.01
N GLY A 206 -8.49 0.33 -2.10
CA GLY A 206 -8.27 0.89 -3.43
C GLY A 206 -9.12 0.23 -4.50
N VAL A 207 -9.22 0.93 -5.61
CA VAL A 207 -9.89 0.46 -6.82
C VAL A 207 -8.90 0.48 -7.97
N SER A 208 -8.94 -0.54 -8.81
CA SER A 208 -8.06 -0.65 -9.96
C SER A 208 -8.77 -1.14 -11.20
N TYR A 209 -8.23 -0.77 -12.35
CA TYR A 209 -8.74 -1.11 -13.67
C TYR A 209 -7.72 -1.90 -14.47
N GLU A 210 -8.15 -3.00 -15.08
CA GLU A 210 -7.32 -3.89 -15.88
C GLU A 210 -7.38 -3.54 -17.36
N PHE A 211 -6.20 -3.54 -18.01
CA PHE A 211 -6.06 -3.25 -19.44
C PHE A 211 -4.89 -4.03 -20.07
N GLY A 212 -4.76 -3.93 -21.39
CA GLY A 212 -3.73 -4.67 -22.11
C GLY A 212 -4.04 -6.17 -22.20
N LEU A 213 -4.63 -6.59 -23.30
CA LEU A 213 -4.96 -7.99 -23.54
C LEU A 213 -3.69 -8.86 -23.65
N ARG A 214 -3.67 -9.97 -22.93
CA ARG A 214 -2.65 -11.00 -23.10
C ARG A 214 -2.91 -11.74 -24.42
N LYS A 215 -2.03 -11.59 -25.40
CA LYS A 215 -2.07 -12.40 -26.61
C LYS A 215 -1.80 -13.86 -26.25
N ARG A 216 -2.79 -14.73 -26.39
CA ARG A 216 -2.57 -16.18 -26.30
C ARG A 216 -1.76 -16.60 -27.51
N LYS A 217 -0.57 -17.13 -27.31
CA LYS A 217 0.10 -17.91 -28.35
C LYS A 217 -0.65 -19.24 -28.39
N CYS A 218 -1.46 -19.46 -29.42
CA CYS A 218 -1.89 -20.79 -29.78
C CYS A 218 -0.62 -21.49 -30.31
N ASN A 219 -0.03 -22.40 -29.55
CA ASN A 219 0.91 -23.34 -30.12
C ASN A 219 0.08 -24.37 -30.88
N ASN A 220 -0.26 -24.05 -32.14
CA ASN A 220 -0.49 -25.10 -33.10
C ASN A 220 0.87 -25.70 -33.43
N LEU A 221 1.17 -26.82 -32.81
CA LEU A 221 2.18 -27.74 -33.31
C LEU A 221 1.47 -28.49 -34.44
N ASP A 222 1.69 -28.05 -35.68
CA ASP A 222 1.54 -28.87 -36.88
C ASP A 222 2.73 -29.83 -36.95
#